data_013deb3983142e66ee89f7362ada0df2
#
_entry.id   013deb3983142e66ee89f7362ada0df2
#
_cell.length_a   1.000
_cell.length_b   1.000
_cell.length_c   1.000
_cell.angle_alpha   90.00
_cell.angle_beta   90.00
_cell.angle_gamma   90.00
#
_symmetry.space_group_name_H-M   'P 1'
#
loop_
_entity.id
_entity.type
_entity.pdbx_description
1 polymer ?
#
loop_
_entity_poly.entity_id
_entity_poly.type
_entity_poly.pdbx_seq_one_letter_code
_entity_poly.pdbx_strand_id
1 'polypeptide(L)'
;TFQSVEEDRAAAKGDTVVIDFTGSIDGVEFQGGKGSNYPLELGSNSFIPGFEDQLIGKKAGDKVDVNVTFPENYHAKDLAGKASVFAVEIKELRAAKEVEINDEFAKSLGEESLDKLKAAIAERIKGDYEAASKMKLKRQLLDNLDNEYKFDVPAGLVDAEYKSIVDQYEQAKKYNQLDESEKNKSEEELLAEYKDIAVRRVKLGLLLSEIGKDAKVTITPDDINKAIMNEAKKYPGQEKAVFDYYLKNKQAIEALKAPVFEEKIVDYVIGKSNVSEKIVSIEELYSFDEDKKAGKKTTAKKSAKKSA
;
A
#
# COMPACT_ATOMS: atom_id res chain seq x y z
N THR A 1 -7.10 -16.22 16.61
CA THR A 1 -7.90 -16.38 17.86
C THR A 1 -7.01 -17.05 18.88
N PHE A 2 -6.85 -16.46 20.06
CA PHE A 2 -6.08 -17.07 21.15
C PHE A 2 -7.02 -17.91 22.01
N GLN A 3 -6.53 -19.05 22.49
CA GLN A 3 -7.27 -19.95 23.35
C GLN A 3 -6.46 -20.14 24.64
N SER A 4 -7.14 -20.13 25.79
CA SER A 4 -6.51 -20.46 27.08
C SER A 4 -5.86 -21.83 27.01
N VAL A 5 -4.64 -21.96 27.51
CA VAL A 5 -3.92 -23.23 27.57
C VAL A 5 -4.27 -23.87 28.89
N GLU A 6 -5.03 -24.99 28.84
CA GLU A 6 -5.38 -25.78 30.04
C GLU A 6 -4.22 -26.65 30.54
N GLU A 7 -3.21 -26.87 29.73
CA GLU A 7 -2.05 -27.67 30.07
C GLU A 7 -1.00 -26.85 30.85
N ASP A 8 -0.40 -27.44 31.88
CA ASP A 8 0.70 -26.87 32.68
C ASP A 8 2.00 -26.88 31.87
N ARG A 9 2.06 -26.10 30.77
CA ARG A 9 3.27 -25.93 29.98
C ARG A 9 3.89 -24.55 30.17
N ALA A 10 5.17 -24.44 29.85
CA ALA A 10 5.89 -23.18 29.84
C ALA A 10 5.49 -22.32 28.61
N ALA A 11 5.47 -20.99 28.79
CA ALA A 11 5.24 -20.02 27.76
C ALA A 11 6.36 -20.03 26.70
N ALA A 12 5.98 -19.99 25.44
CA ALA A 12 6.88 -19.94 24.29
C ALA A 12 6.72 -18.63 23.51
N LYS A 13 7.67 -18.33 22.66
CA LYS A 13 7.55 -17.21 21.72
C LYS A 13 6.32 -17.39 20.83
N GLY A 14 5.50 -16.35 20.70
CA GLY A 14 4.22 -16.36 19.96
C GLY A 14 3.01 -16.67 20.86
N ASP A 15 3.20 -17.07 22.11
CA ASP A 15 2.11 -17.17 23.07
C ASP A 15 1.73 -15.78 23.61
N THR A 16 0.48 -15.65 24.04
CA THR A 16 0.03 -14.47 24.79
C THR A 16 -0.07 -14.81 26.26
N VAL A 17 0.66 -14.09 27.10
CA VAL A 17 0.55 -14.17 28.56
C VAL A 17 -0.33 -13.04 29.06
N VAL A 18 -1.28 -13.36 29.96
CA VAL A 18 -2.04 -12.34 30.68
C VAL A 18 -1.31 -12.07 31.97
N ILE A 19 -0.83 -10.84 32.16
CA ILE A 19 0.04 -10.48 33.28
C ILE A 19 -0.54 -9.35 34.12
N ASP A 20 -0.22 -9.40 35.40
CA ASP A 20 -0.21 -8.24 36.29
C ASP A 20 1.24 -7.82 36.46
N PHE A 21 1.54 -6.54 36.40
CA PHE A 21 2.88 -6.05 36.61
C PHE A 21 2.92 -4.74 37.39
N THR A 22 4.01 -4.55 38.14
CA THR A 22 4.31 -3.30 38.84
C THR A 22 5.79 -2.98 38.68
N GLY A 23 6.11 -1.88 38.02
CA GLY A 23 7.45 -1.40 37.77
C GLY A 23 7.97 -0.46 38.84
N SER A 24 9.25 -0.61 39.22
CA SER A 24 9.93 0.25 40.17
C SER A 24 11.35 0.61 39.64
N ILE A 25 11.81 1.78 40.03
CA ILE A 25 13.19 2.26 39.84
C ILE A 25 13.74 2.55 41.22
N ASP A 26 14.90 1.95 41.57
CA ASP A 26 15.52 2.07 42.89
C ASP A 26 14.54 1.73 44.06
N GLY A 27 13.61 0.79 43.81
CA GLY A 27 12.60 0.35 44.78
C GLY A 27 11.37 1.28 44.90
N VAL A 28 11.29 2.33 44.11
CA VAL A 28 10.15 3.28 44.10
C VAL A 28 9.30 3.05 42.86
N GLU A 29 8.00 2.80 43.05
CA GLU A 29 7.03 2.68 41.95
C GLU A 29 6.95 4.00 41.14
N PHE A 30 6.85 3.91 39.81
CA PHE A 30 6.72 5.07 38.94
C PHE A 30 5.36 5.10 38.22
N GLN A 31 4.93 6.28 37.85
CA GLN A 31 3.65 6.48 37.17
C GLN A 31 3.67 5.81 35.78
N GLY A 32 2.62 5.01 35.51
CA GLY A 32 2.53 4.24 34.26
C GLY A 32 3.26 2.89 34.29
N GLY A 33 3.95 2.55 35.40
CA GLY A 33 4.62 1.26 35.58
C GLY A 33 3.72 0.11 36.03
N LYS A 34 2.39 0.31 36.16
CA LYS A 34 1.47 -0.71 36.69
C LYS A 34 0.39 -1.07 35.67
N GLY A 35 0.15 -2.36 35.52
CA GLY A 35 -0.95 -2.90 34.70
C GLY A 35 -1.53 -4.17 35.33
N SER A 36 -2.79 -4.44 35.07
CA SER A 36 -3.49 -5.65 35.53
C SER A 36 -4.25 -6.29 34.39
N ASN A 37 -4.23 -7.63 34.34
CA ASN A 37 -4.84 -8.44 33.29
C ASN A 37 -4.42 -7.99 31.85
N TYR A 38 -3.16 -7.59 31.70
CA TYR A 38 -2.66 -7.11 30.44
C TYR A 38 -2.27 -8.30 29.54
N PRO A 39 -2.88 -8.43 28.33
CA PRO A 39 -2.49 -9.46 27.39
C PRO A 39 -1.20 -9.02 26.64
N LEU A 40 -0.13 -9.78 26.80
CA LEU A 40 1.16 -9.55 26.19
C LEU A 40 1.54 -10.74 25.29
N GLU A 41 1.71 -10.49 24.00
CA GLU A 41 2.23 -11.49 23.07
C GLU A 41 3.76 -11.52 23.14
N LEU A 42 4.32 -12.70 23.47
CA LEU A 42 5.76 -12.90 23.63
C LEU A 42 6.46 -12.90 22.26
N GLY A 43 7.39 -11.97 22.07
CA GLY A 43 8.11 -11.76 20.83
C GLY A 43 7.50 -10.69 19.93
N SER A 44 6.47 -9.98 20.39
CA SER A 44 5.87 -8.85 19.69
C SER A 44 6.75 -7.59 19.70
N ASN A 45 7.70 -7.50 20.63
CA ASN A 45 8.49 -6.31 20.94
C ASN A 45 7.64 -5.07 21.31
N SER A 46 6.46 -5.29 21.88
CA SER A 46 5.56 -4.21 22.31
C SER A 46 5.96 -3.62 23.66
N PHE A 47 6.77 -4.33 24.43
CA PHE A 47 7.32 -3.88 25.71
C PHE A 47 8.80 -3.47 25.58
N ILE A 48 9.38 -2.99 26.69
CA ILE A 48 10.79 -2.61 26.76
C ILE A 48 11.65 -3.79 26.34
N PRO A 49 12.70 -3.59 25.52
CA PRO A 49 13.58 -4.67 25.07
C PRO A 49 14.08 -5.56 26.22
N GLY A 50 13.94 -6.87 26.04
CA GLY A 50 14.34 -7.87 27.05
C GLY A 50 13.28 -8.16 28.13
N PHE A 51 12.11 -7.48 28.10
CA PHE A 51 11.00 -7.76 29.02
C PHE A 51 10.33 -9.10 28.67
N GLU A 52 9.91 -9.23 27.42
CA GLU A 52 9.18 -10.41 26.95
C GLU A 52 10.04 -11.68 26.99
N ASP A 53 11.34 -11.57 26.73
CA ASP A 53 12.30 -12.68 26.74
C ASP A 53 12.41 -13.36 28.10
N GLN A 54 12.28 -12.60 29.21
CA GLN A 54 12.37 -13.12 30.57
C GLN A 54 11.10 -13.85 31.01
N LEU A 55 9.99 -13.70 30.30
CA LEU A 55 8.74 -14.42 30.54
C LEU A 55 8.66 -15.73 29.72
N ILE A 56 9.50 -15.91 28.71
CA ILE A 56 9.61 -17.18 27.99
C ILE A 56 10.10 -18.28 28.96
N GLY A 57 9.47 -19.44 28.91
CA GLY A 57 9.78 -20.56 29.79
C GLY A 57 9.09 -20.51 31.15
N LYS A 58 8.32 -19.46 31.46
CA LYS A 58 7.52 -19.34 32.70
C LYS A 58 6.10 -19.90 32.47
N LYS A 59 5.41 -20.18 33.57
CA LYS A 59 4.07 -20.78 33.60
C LYS A 59 3.01 -19.82 34.16
N ALA A 60 1.76 -20.13 33.91
CA ALA A 60 0.67 -19.46 34.61
C ALA A 60 0.79 -19.67 36.13
N GLY A 61 0.62 -18.62 36.91
CA GLY A 61 0.82 -18.58 38.35
C GLY A 61 2.23 -18.17 38.81
N ASP A 62 3.20 -18.13 37.88
CA ASP A 62 4.55 -17.72 38.25
C ASP A 62 4.65 -16.22 38.54
N LYS A 63 5.50 -15.88 39.53
CA LYS A 63 5.89 -14.50 39.86
C LYS A 63 7.34 -14.32 39.48
N VAL A 64 7.63 -13.32 38.68
CA VAL A 64 8.95 -13.09 38.08
C VAL A 64 9.33 -11.63 38.24
N ASP A 65 10.53 -11.37 38.70
CA ASP A 65 11.14 -10.04 38.67
C ASP A 65 11.87 -9.86 37.34
N VAL A 66 11.26 -9.05 36.45
CA VAL A 66 11.79 -8.75 35.11
C VAL A 66 12.68 -7.51 35.22
N ASN A 67 13.98 -7.67 34.96
CA ASN A 67 14.97 -6.61 35.01
C ASN A 67 15.24 -6.07 33.61
N VAL A 68 14.93 -4.80 33.37
CA VAL A 68 15.13 -4.13 32.07
C VAL A 68 15.64 -2.71 32.24
N THR A 69 16.29 -2.19 31.21
CA THR A 69 16.71 -0.80 31.14
C THR A 69 15.90 -0.08 30.08
N PHE A 70 15.31 1.06 30.41
CA PHE A 70 14.62 1.89 29.45
C PHE A 70 15.58 2.38 28.34
N PRO A 71 15.20 2.35 27.06
CA PRO A 71 16.01 2.92 25.99
C PRO A 71 16.32 4.40 26.23
N GLU A 72 17.50 4.88 25.79
CA GLU A 72 17.89 6.30 25.95
C GLU A 72 16.93 7.27 25.23
N ASN A 73 16.30 6.82 24.15
CA ASN A 73 15.32 7.58 23.37
C ASN A 73 13.86 7.32 23.80
N TYR A 74 13.65 6.81 25.02
CA TYR A 74 12.30 6.55 25.51
C TYR A 74 11.49 7.84 25.63
N HIS A 75 10.18 7.79 25.25
CA HIS A 75 9.31 8.96 25.19
C HIS A 75 9.18 9.73 26.52
N ALA A 76 9.23 9.02 27.67
CA ALA A 76 9.24 9.61 29.00
C ALA A 76 10.69 9.88 29.42
N LYS A 77 11.12 11.14 29.33
CA LYS A 77 12.50 11.56 29.63
C LYS A 77 12.96 11.20 31.04
N ASP A 78 12.04 11.17 31.98
CA ASP A 78 12.32 10.84 33.39
C ASP A 78 12.65 9.37 33.59
N LEU A 79 12.34 8.50 32.63
CA LEU A 79 12.58 7.05 32.65
C LEU A 79 13.73 6.65 31.73
N ALA A 80 14.05 7.44 30.71
CA ALA A 80 15.05 7.12 29.68
C ALA A 80 16.41 6.74 30.33
N GLY A 81 17.01 5.65 29.88
CA GLY A 81 18.29 5.13 30.34
C GLY A 81 18.31 4.54 31.75
N LYS A 82 17.17 4.53 32.48
CA LYS A 82 17.11 4.01 33.86
C LYS A 82 16.89 2.51 33.90
N ALA A 83 17.60 1.84 34.77
CA ALA A 83 17.35 0.45 35.11
C ALA A 83 16.06 0.36 35.96
N SER A 84 15.21 -0.62 35.67
CA SER A 84 13.95 -0.85 36.34
C SER A 84 13.68 -2.32 36.58
N VAL A 85 12.94 -2.60 37.63
CA VAL A 85 12.49 -3.94 37.99
C VAL A 85 10.97 -3.96 37.92
N PHE A 86 10.42 -4.92 37.19
CA PHE A 86 9.00 -5.17 37.11
C PHE A 86 8.66 -6.47 37.86
N ALA A 87 7.92 -6.37 38.96
CA ALA A 87 7.29 -7.53 39.57
C ALA A 87 6.11 -7.95 38.69
N VAL A 88 6.24 -9.11 38.04
CA VAL A 88 5.26 -9.64 37.08
C VAL A 88 4.62 -10.91 37.62
N GLU A 89 3.30 -11.00 37.61
CA GLU A 89 2.54 -12.22 37.87
C GLU A 89 1.85 -12.67 36.62
N ILE A 90 2.14 -13.89 36.15
CA ILE A 90 1.48 -14.49 34.99
C ILE A 90 0.16 -15.11 35.41
N LYS A 91 -0.96 -14.55 35.01
CA LYS A 91 -2.30 -15.05 35.38
C LYS A 91 -2.76 -16.21 34.50
N GLU A 92 -2.50 -16.09 33.22
CA GLU A 92 -3.01 -17.02 32.21
C GLU A 92 -2.04 -17.10 31.05
N LEU A 93 -1.92 -18.28 30.49
CA LEU A 93 -1.21 -18.55 29.24
C LEU A 93 -2.22 -18.83 28.13
N ARG A 94 -2.14 -18.11 27.02
CA ARG A 94 -2.96 -18.32 25.83
C ARG A 94 -2.06 -18.62 24.65
N ALA A 95 -2.32 -19.75 24.00
CA ALA A 95 -1.66 -20.08 22.74
C ALA A 95 -2.47 -19.60 21.54
N ALA A 96 -1.79 -19.27 20.47
CA ALA A 96 -2.44 -19.09 19.19
C ALA A 96 -3.07 -20.44 18.79
N LYS A 97 -4.39 -20.46 18.61
CA LYS A 97 -5.04 -21.65 18.07
C LYS A 97 -4.61 -21.80 16.61
N GLU A 98 -3.98 -22.92 16.28
CA GLU A 98 -3.78 -23.26 14.88
C GLU A 98 -5.16 -23.29 14.20
N VAL A 99 -5.33 -22.39 13.24
CA VAL A 99 -6.58 -22.32 12.48
C VAL A 99 -6.52 -23.38 11.41
N GLU A 100 -7.31 -24.44 11.57
CA GLU A 100 -7.50 -25.40 10.50
C GLU A 100 -8.20 -24.71 9.31
N ILE A 101 -7.57 -24.76 8.15
CA ILE A 101 -8.13 -24.23 6.91
C ILE A 101 -9.14 -25.23 6.37
N ASN A 102 -10.39 -25.12 6.87
CA ASN A 102 -11.51 -25.98 6.57
C ASN A 102 -12.77 -25.16 6.27
N ASP A 103 -13.92 -25.84 6.11
CA ASP A 103 -15.19 -25.18 5.81
C ASP A 103 -15.68 -24.26 6.94
N GLU A 104 -15.33 -24.54 8.19
CA GLU A 104 -15.68 -23.66 9.32
C GLU A 104 -14.92 -22.36 9.25
N PHE A 105 -13.64 -22.44 8.90
CA PHE A 105 -12.82 -21.25 8.64
C PHE A 105 -13.39 -20.42 7.48
N ALA A 106 -13.80 -21.07 6.38
CA ALA A 106 -14.42 -20.37 5.25
C ALA A 106 -15.72 -19.67 5.66
N LYS A 107 -16.58 -20.33 6.47
CA LYS A 107 -17.81 -19.74 7.01
C LYS A 107 -17.54 -18.53 7.92
N SER A 108 -16.46 -18.57 8.70
CA SER A 108 -16.08 -17.43 9.54
C SER A 108 -15.67 -16.20 8.72
N LEU A 109 -15.27 -16.41 7.45
CA LEU A 109 -14.93 -15.35 6.47
C LEU A 109 -16.11 -15.00 5.54
N GLY A 110 -17.30 -15.58 5.77
CA GLY A 110 -18.51 -15.28 5.02
C GLY A 110 -18.74 -16.14 3.78
N GLU A 111 -17.93 -17.19 3.57
CA GLU A 111 -18.07 -18.10 2.45
C GLU A 111 -18.73 -19.41 2.88
N GLU A 112 -19.43 -20.09 1.97
CA GLU A 112 -20.19 -21.31 2.29
C GLU A 112 -19.30 -22.54 2.57
N SER A 113 -18.13 -22.60 1.90
CA SER A 113 -17.17 -23.70 2.00
C SER A 113 -15.76 -23.26 1.65
N LEU A 114 -14.77 -24.06 2.00
CA LEU A 114 -13.36 -23.83 1.66
C LEU A 114 -13.15 -23.76 0.14
N ASP A 115 -13.85 -24.55 -0.65
CA ASP A 115 -13.75 -24.50 -2.10
C ASP A 115 -14.31 -23.18 -2.67
N LYS A 116 -15.41 -22.66 -2.09
CA LYS A 116 -15.95 -21.34 -2.45
C LYS A 116 -14.97 -20.24 -2.08
N LEU A 117 -14.37 -20.28 -0.89
CA LEU A 117 -13.34 -19.34 -0.45
C LEU A 117 -12.14 -19.34 -1.41
N LYS A 118 -11.62 -20.53 -1.76
CA LYS A 118 -10.52 -20.66 -2.73
C LYS A 118 -10.89 -20.09 -4.10
N ALA A 119 -12.10 -20.38 -4.59
CA ALA A 119 -12.59 -19.85 -5.86
C ALA A 119 -12.70 -18.31 -5.84
N ALA A 120 -13.24 -17.74 -4.76
CA ALA A 120 -13.34 -16.29 -4.60
C ALA A 120 -11.95 -15.61 -4.56
N ILE A 121 -11.00 -16.20 -3.84
CA ILE A 121 -9.60 -15.71 -3.80
C ILE A 121 -8.95 -15.84 -5.18
N ALA A 122 -9.13 -16.95 -5.87
CA ALA A 122 -8.57 -17.16 -7.21
C ALA A 122 -9.12 -16.15 -8.23
N GLU A 123 -10.42 -15.89 -8.20
CA GLU A 123 -11.07 -14.90 -9.07
C GLU A 123 -10.57 -13.48 -8.77
N ARG A 124 -10.38 -13.14 -7.49
CA ARG A 124 -9.79 -11.85 -7.08
C ARG A 124 -8.36 -11.70 -7.62
N ILE A 125 -7.50 -12.70 -7.41
CA ILE A 125 -6.11 -12.68 -7.90
C ILE A 125 -6.08 -12.57 -9.43
N LYS A 126 -6.96 -13.28 -10.13
CA LYS A 126 -7.10 -13.19 -11.58
C LYS A 126 -7.49 -11.77 -12.01
N GLY A 127 -8.47 -11.18 -11.35
CA GLY A 127 -8.88 -9.78 -11.60
C GLY A 127 -7.75 -8.78 -11.38
N ASP A 128 -6.94 -8.97 -10.33
CA ASP A 128 -5.78 -8.12 -10.05
C ASP A 128 -4.72 -8.24 -11.16
N TYR A 129 -4.46 -9.46 -11.66
CA TYR A 129 -3.52 -9.66 -12.78
C TYR A 129 -4.04 -9.11 -14.10
N GLU A 130 -5.33 -9.26 -14.39
CA GLU A 130 -5.97 -8.67 -15.57
C GLU A 130 -5.89 -7.15 -15.54
N ALA A 131 -6.14 -6.54 -14.39
CA ALA A 131 -6.02 -5.08 -14.20
C ALA A 131 -4.57 -4.60 -14.41
N ALA A 132 -3.58 -5.29 -13.82
CA ALA A 132 -2.17 -4.98 -14.00
C ALA A 132 -1.72 -5.14 -15.46
N SER A 133 -2.16 -6.21 -16.14
CA SER A 133 -1.89 -6.44 -17.56
C SER A 133 -2.50 -5.35 -18.43
N LYS A 134 -3.75 -4.97 -18.19
CA LYS A 134 -4.42 -3.87 -18.90
C LYS A 134 -3.69 -2.53 -18.69
N MET A 135 -3.25 -2.26 -17.48
CA MET A 135 -2.47 -1.04 -17.16
C MET A 135 -1.14 -1.02 -17.93
N LYS A 136 -0.43 -2.14 -17.97
CA LYS A 136 0.83 -2.27 -18.73
C LYS A 136 0.63 -2.10 -20.22
N LEU A 137 -0.43 -2.70 -20.79
CA LEU A 137 -0.81 -2.55 -22.19
C LEU A 137 -1.17 -1.10 -22.53
N LYS A 138 -1.97 -0.45 -21.68
CA LYS A 138 -2.29 0.99 -21.82
C LYS A 138 -1.02 1.83 -21.85
N ARG A 139 -0.09 1.59 -20.92
CA ARG A 139 1.17 2.33 -20.87
C ARG A 139 1.99 2.14 -22.14
N GLN A 140 2.15 0.89 -22.61
CA GLN A 140 2.86 0.59 -23.85
C GLN A 140 2.23 1.28 -25.07
N LEU A 141 0.89 1.28 -25.15
CA LEU A 141 0.18 1.99 -26.20
C LEU A 141 0.48 3.49 -26.17
N LEU A 142 0.38 4.13 -25.00
CA LEU A 142 0.64 5.56 -24.84
C LEU A 142 2.11 5.90 -25.12
N ASP A 143 3.07 5.04 -24.73
CA ASP A 143 4.48 5.20 -25.05
C ASP A 143 4.72 5.12 -26.58
N ASN A 144 4.06 4.19 -27.27
CA ASN A 144 4.15 4.07 -28.72
C ASN A 144 3.55 5.30 -29.42
N LEU A 145 2.37 5.76 -28.99
CA LEU A 145 1.75 6.96 -29.52
C LEU A 145 2.63 8.20 -29.32
N ASP A 146 3.23 8.35 -28.14
CA ASP A 146 4.15 9.45 -27.84
C ASP A 146 5.41 9.42 -28.72
N ASN A 147 5.94 8.23 -29.02
CA ASN A 147 7.12 8.07 -29.86
C ASN A 147 6.84 8.26 -31.35
N GLU A 148 5.74 7.75 -31.86
CA GLU A 148 5.39 7.78 -33.30
C GLU A 148 4.93 9.17 -33.74
N TYR A 149 4.14 9.87 -32.94
CA TYR A 149 3.58 11.16 -33.31
C TYR A 149 4.43 12.30 -32.74
N LYS A 150 5.03 13.09 -33.63
CA LYS A 150 5.85 14.28 -33.29
C LYS A 150 5.17 15.52 -33.83
N PHE A 151 4.69 16.37 -32.92
CA PHE A 151 4.09 17.67 -33.24
C PHE A 151 4.32 18.63 -32.06
N ASP A 152 4.28 19.92 -32.37
CA ASP A 152 4.41 20.96 -31.34
C ASP A 152 3.13 21.08 -30.53
N VAL A 153 3.26 21.15 -29.21
CA VAL A 153 2.15 21.33 -28.30
C VAL A 153 1.98 22.81 -27.94
N PRO A 154 0.74 23.30 -27.77
CA PRO A 154 0.49 24.70 -27.40
C PRO A 154 1.09 25.01 -26.03
N ALA A 155 1.97 26.01 -25.95
CA ALA A 155 2.68 26.38 -24.73
C ALA A 155 1.74 26.68 -23.57
N GLY A 156 0.63 27.39 -23.81
CA GLY A 156 -0.34 27.72 -22.77
C GLY A 156 -1.02 26.50 -22.13
N LEU A 157 -1.20 25.40 -22.87
CA LEU A 157 -1.72 24.14 -22.31
C LEU A 157 -0.65 23.45 -21.46
N VAL A 158 0.62 23.46 -21.93
CA VAL A 158 1.74 22.88 -21.19
C VAL A 158 1.95 23.65 -19.88
N ASP A 159 1.91 24.97 -19.90
CA ASP A 159 2.07 25.80 -18.70
C ASP A 159 0.96 25.58 -17.68
N ALA A 160 -0.28 25.41 -18.12
CA ALA A 160 -1.41 25.09 -17.26
C ALA A 160 -1.27 23.71 -16.61
N GLU A 161 -0.89 22.68 -17.38
CA GLU A 161 -0.68 21.33 -16.88
C GLU A 161 0.54 21.27 -15.92
N TYR A 162 1.64 21.92 -16.30
CA TYR A 162 2.83 22.03 -15.44
C TYR A 162 2.51 22.66 -14.09
N LYS A 163 1.77 23.77 -14.10
CA LYS A 163 1.32 24.43 -12.87
C LYS A 163 0.48 23.48 -12.01
N SER A 164 -0.44 22.75 -12.61
CA SER A 164 -1.27 21.77 -11.88
C SER A 164 -0.42 20.67 -11.21
N ILE A 165 0.60 20.18 -11.89
CA ILE A 165 1.52 19.16 -11.34
C ILE A 165 2.33 19.76 -10.17
N VAL A 166 2.86 20.97 -10.34
CA VAL A 166 3.63 21.65 -9.28
C VAL A 166 2.75 21.95 -8.06
N ASP A 167 1.51 22.42 -8.26
CA ASP A 167 0.58 22.66 -7.16
C ASP A 167 0.29 21.36 -6.36
N GLN A 168 0.17 20.21 -7.03
CA GLN A 168 0.02 18.91 -6.37
C GLN A 168 1.27 18.49 -5.58
N TYR A 169 2.45 18.67 -6.17
CA TYR A 169 3.73 18.42 -5.49
C TYR A 169 3.88 19.27 -4.23
N GLU A 170 3.59 20.57 -4.30
CA GLU A 170 3.67 21.48 -3.14
C GLU A 170 2.70 21.06 -2.02
N GLN A 171 1.50 20.59 -2.38
CA GLN A 171 0.57 20.04 -1.41
C GLN A 171 1.10 18.76 -0.77
N ALA A 172 1.60 17.82 -1.56
CA ALA A 172 2.19 16.57 -1.05
C ALA A 172 3.39 16.86 -0.12
N LYS A 173 4.25 17.80 -0.50
CA LYS A 173 5.39 18.27 0.31
C LYS A 173 4.93 18.85 1.65
N LYS A 174 3.89 19.69 1.65
CA LYS A 174 3.32 20.30 2.84
C LYS A 174 2.77 19.28 3.84
N TYR A 175 2.15 18.21 3.34
CA TYR A 175 1.56 17.14 4.16
C TYR A 175 2.50 15.95 4.40
N ASN A 176 3.78 16.07 4.01
CA ASN A 176 4.80 15.01 4.13
C ASN A 176 4.38 13.69 3.43
N GLN A 177 3.74 13.81 2.27
CA GLN A 177 3.19 12.70 1.47
C GLN A 177 3.99 12.46 0.18
N LEU A 178 5.21 12.99 0.07
CA LEU A 178 6.11 12.72 -1.06
C LEU A 178 6.50 11.24 -1.06
N ASP A 179 6.56 10.65 -2.24
CA ASP A 179 7.05 9.28 -2.40
C ASP A 179 8.59 9.20 -2.25
N GLU A 180 9.12 7.97 -2.14
CA GLU A 180 10.56 7.76 -1.95
C GLU A 180 11.39 8.22 -3.17
N SER A 181 10.82 8.17 -4.37
CA SER A 181 11.52 8.60 -5.59
C SER A 181 11.64 10.12 -5.64
N GLU A 182 10.62 10.82 -5.17
CA GLU A 182 10.62 12.29 -5.08
C GLU A 182 11.53 12.80 -3.97
N LYS A 183 11.56 12.14 -2.80
CA LYS A 183 12.44 12.50 -1.68
C LYS A 183 13.92 12.41 -2.02
N ASN A 184 14.29 11.50 -2.93
CA ASN A 184 15.68 11.25 -3.30
C ASN A 184 16.21 12.14 -4.44
N LYS A 185 15.40 13.07 -4.98
CA LYS A 185 15.76 13.99 -6.06
C LYS A 185 15.83 15.42 -5.57
N SER A 186 16.65 16.24 -6.22
CA SER A 186 16.64 17.69 -5.98
C SER A 186 15.35 18.31 -6.55
N GLU A 187 14.95 19.44 -5.99
CA GLU A 187 13.77 20.19 -6.46
C GLU A 187 13.92 20.60 -7.94
N GLU A 188 15.13 20.97 -8.37
CA GLU A 188 15.42 21.34 -9.76
C GLU A 188 15.22 20.14 -10.71
N GLU A 189 15.67 18.94 -10.34
CA GLU A 189 15.45 17.71 -11.11
C GLU A 189 13.97 17.37 -11.21
N LEU A 190 13.22 17.49 -10.09
CA LEU A 190 11.79 17.23 -10.07
C LEU A 190 11.01 18.19 -10.95
N LEU A 191 11.31 19.49 -10.87
CA LEU A 191 10.64 20.50 -11.69
C LEU A 191 10.92 20.31 -13.19
N ALA A 192 12.13 19.88 -13.55
CA ALA A 192 12.46 19.54 -14.93
C ALA A 192 11.67 18.31 -15.41
N GLU A 193 11.59 17.25 -14.62
CA GLU A 193 10.79 16.07 -14.92
C GLU A 193 9.29 16.39 -15.04
N TYR A 194 8.76 17.24 -14.17
CA TYR A 194 7.35 17.66 -14.22
C TYR A 194 7.02 18.44 -15.48
N LYS A 195 7.98 19.20 -16.00
CA LYS A 195 7.82 19.88 -17.29
C LYS A 195 7.72 18.88 -18.45
N ASP A 196 8.58 17.87 -18.46
CA ASP A 196 8.55 16.81 -19.48
C ASP A 196 7.24 15.99 -19.38
N ILE A 197 6.78 15.71 -18.17
CA ILE A 197 5.49 15.05 -17.92
C ILE A 197 4.34 15.92 -18.43
N ALA A 198 4.36 17.24 -18.19
CA ALA A 198 3.33 18.15 -18.67
C ALA A 198 3.25 18.17 -20.21
N VAL A 199 4.39 18.29 -20.88
CA VAL A 199 4.47 18.23 -22.36
C VAL A 199 3.88 16.92 -22.87
N ARG A 200 4.28 15.79 -22.29
CA ARG A 200 3.79 14.48 -22.69
C ARG A 200 2.27 14.33 -22.46
N ARG A 201 1.75 14.77 -21.31
CA ARG A 201 0.31 14.69 -20.99
C ARG A 201 -0.52 15.51 -21.95
N VAL A 202 -0.12 16.76 -22.23
CA VAL A 202 -0.81 17.62 -23.19
C VAL A 202 -0.78 16.98 -24.58
N LYS A 203 0.35 16.49 -25.03
CA LYS A 203 0.52 15.83 -26.34
C LYS A 203 -0.40 14.63 -26.48
N LEU A 204 -0.38 13.72 -25.51
CA LEU A 204 -1.24 12.54 -25.53
C LEU A 204 -2.72 12.91 -25.41
N GLY A 205 -3.08 13.88 -24.60
CA GLY A 205 -4.46 14.37 -24.48
C GLY A 205 -5.02 14.92 -25.80
N LEU A 206 -4.22 15.72 -26.52
CA LEU A 206 -4.61 16.22 -27.85
C LEU A 206 -4.75 15.09 -28.87
N LEU A 207 -3.80 14.15 -28.88
CA LEU A 207 -3.83 13.01 -29.78
C LEU A 207 -5.03 12.10 -29.54
N LEU A 208 -5.27 11.75 -28.27
CA LEU A 208 -6.43 10.94 -27.89
C LEU A 208 -7.75 11.67 -28.20
N SER A 209 -7.82 12.99 -27.97
CA SER A 209 -9.01 13.77 -28.32
C SER A 209 -9.32 13.70 -29.82
N GLU A 210 -8.31 13.78 -30.68
CA GLU A 210 -8.51 13.70 -32.13
C GLU A 210 -8.91 12.29 -32.56
N ILE A 211 -8.25 11.24 -32.04
CA ILE A 211 -8.66 9.84 -32.26
C ILE A 211 -10.13 9.63 -31.83
N GLY A 212 -10.50 10.16 -30.66
CA GLY A 212 -11.88 10.03 -30.15
C GLY A 212 -12.92 10.69 -31.04
N LYS A 213 -12.60 11.85 -31.64
CA LYS A 213 -13.46 12.53 -32.59
C LYS A 213 -13.63 11.70 -33.89
N ASP A 214 -12.51 11.24 -34.46
CA ASP A 214 -12.52 10.45 -35.69
C ASP A 214 -13.28 9.13 -35.50
N ALA A 215 -13.08 8.48 -34.38
CA ALA A 215 -13.73 7.24 -33.98
C ALA A 215 -15.19 7.45 -33.50
N LYS A 216 -15.65 8.71 -33.38
CA LYS A 216 -16.95 9.07 -32.81
C LYS A 216 -17.25 8.45 -31.46
N VAL A 217 -16.23 8.37 -30.60
CA VAL A 217 -16.36 7.86 -29.24
C VAL A 217 -17.20 8.82 -28.42
N THR A 218 -18.25 8.30 -27.79
CA THR A 218 -19.15 9.09 -26.93
C THR A 218 -19.24 8.44 -25.55
N ILE A 219 -19.41 9.26 -24.53
CA ILE A 219 -19.63 8.79 -23.15
C ILE A 219 -21.14 8.59 -22.98
N THR A 220 -21.51 7.41 -22.50
CA THR A 220 -22.90 7.10 -22.18
C THR A 220 -23.12 7.20 -20.65
N PRO A 221 -24.39 7.34 -20.19
CA PRO A 221 -24.69 7.27 -18.77
C PRO A 221 -24.19 5.98 -18.10
N ASP A 222 -24.21 4.85 -18.82
CA ASP A 222 -23.71 3.56 -18.31
C ASP A 222 -22.19 3.58 -18.07
N ASP A 223 -21.43 4.29 -18.89
CA ASP A 223 -19.98 4.44 -18.70
C ASP A 223 -19.69 5.20 -17.40
N ILE A 224 -20.45 6.26 -17.14
CA ILE A 224 -20.32 7.03 -15.89
C ILE A 224 -20.73 6.18 -14.68
N ASN A 225 -21.85 5.45 -14.78
CA ASN A 225 -22.29 4.56 -13.71
C ASN A 225 -21.22 3.48 -13.38
N LYS A 226 -20.61 2.88 -14.40
CA LYS A 226 -19.50 1.93 -14.22
C LYS A 226 -18.30 2.57 -13.54
N ALA A 227 -17.95 3.80 -13.94
CA ALA A 227 -16.84 4.53 -13.32
C ALA A 227 -17.13 4.82 -11.83
N ILE A 228 -18.35 5.25 -11.49
CA ILE A 228 -18.76 5.46 -10.09
C ILE A 228 -18.73 4.15 -9.29
N MET A 229 -19.21 3.05 -9.87
CA MET A 229 -19.16 1.73 -9.21
C MET A 229 -17.71 1.27 -8.97
N ASN A 230 -16.82 1.49 -9.94
CA ASN A 230 -15.40 1.15 -9.79
C ASN A 230 -14.74 2.02 -8.70
N GLU A 231 -15.10 3.29 -8.63
CA GLU A 231 -14.62 4.16 -7.55
C GLU A 231 -15.14 3.71 -6.18
N ALA A 232 -16.43 3.37 -6.09
CA ALA A 232 -17.04 2.90 -4.86
C ALA A 232 -16.38 1.61 -4.31
N LYS A 233 -15.97 0.69 -5.18
CA LYS A 233 -15.25 -0.54 -4.79
C LYS A 233 -13.93 -0.29 -4.05
N LYS A 234 -13.33 0.90 -4.19
CA LYS A 234 -12.11 1.27 -3.47
C LYS A 234 -12.35 1.56 -1.98
N TYR A 235 -13.62 1.71 -1.58
CA TYR A 235 -14.03 2.06 -0.21
C TYR A 235 -14.98 1.00 0.37
N PRO A 236 -14.48 -0.21 0.72
CA PRO A 236 -15.31 -1.30 1.24
C PRO A 236 -16.11 -0.87 2.48
N GLY A 237 -17.40 -1.15 2.47
CA GLY A 237 -18.34 -0.76 3.53
C GLY A 237 -18.86 0.69 3.43
N GLN A 238 -18.37 1.49 2.49
CA GLN A 238 -18.81 2.87 2.25
C GLN A 238 -19.30 3.09 0.80
N GLU A 239 -19.50 2.02 0.05
CA GLU A 239 -19.85 2.06 -1.38
C GLU A 239 -21.07 2.95 -1.64
N LYS A 240 -22.09 2.84 -0.77
CA LYS A 240 -23.30 3.66 -0.85
C LYS A 240 -23.00 5.15 -0.66
N ALA A 241 -22.15 5.49 0.29
CA ALA A 241 -21.80 6.88 0.57
C ALA A 241 -21.06 7.51 -0.62
N VAL A 242 -20.15 6.77 -1.25
CA VAL A 242 -19.46 7.18 -2.48
C VAL A 242 -20.44 7.38 -3.62
N PHE A 243 -21.35 6.43 -3.83
CA PHE A 243 -22.37 6.54 -4.87
C PHE A 243 -23.27 7.76 -4.67
N ASP A 244 -23.78 7.96 -3.43
CA ASP A 244 -24.61 9.11 -3.06
C ASP A 244 -23.88 10.46 -3.24
N TYR A 245 -22.57 10.49 -2.99
CA TYR A 245 -21.74 11.67 -3.23
C TYR A 245 -21.74 12.07 -4.71
N TYR A 246 -21.49 11.12 -5.61
CA TYR A 246 -21.50 11.40 -7.06
C TYR A 246 -22.88 11.81 -7.56
N LEU A 247 -23.95 11.15 -7.10
CA LEU A 247 -25.33 11.52 -7.50
C LEU A 247 -25.70 12.96 -7.09
N LYS A 248 -25.15 13.46 -5.99
CA LYS A 248 -25.44 14.81 -5.47
C LYS A 248 -24.47 15.87 -6.00
N ASN A 249 -23.31 15.47 -6.53
CA ASN A 249 -22.26 16.38 -6.95
C ASN A 249 -22.02 16.33 -8.45
N LYS A 250 -22.66 17.26 -9.18
CA LYS A 250 -22.50 17.35 -10.65
C LYS A 250 -21.06 17.62 -11.07
N GLN A 251 -20.29 18.38 -10.29
CA GLN A 251 -18.88 18.66 -10.61
C GLN A 251 -18.03 17.40 -10.52
N ALA A 252 -18.30 16.53 -9.53
CA ALA A 252 -17.61 15.24 -9.40
C ALA A 252 -17.92 14.32 -10.61
N ILE A 253 -19.18 14.31 -11.11
CA ILE A 253 -19.53 13.57 -12.32
C ILE A 253 -18.80 14.14 -13.55
N GLU A 254 -18.76 15.48 -13.70
CA GLU A 254 -18.05 16.10 -14.81
C GLU A 254 -16.54 15.75 -14.78
N ALA A 255 -15.94 15.71 -13.58
CA ALA A 255 -14.54 15.31 -13.42
C ALA A 255 -14.27 13.85 -13.85
N LEU A 256 -15.26 12.96 -13.77
CA LEU A 256 -15.12 11.56 -14.24
C LEU A 256 -15.15 11.43 -15.76
N LYS A 257 -15.72 12.41 -16.48
CA LYS A 257 -15.90 12.29 -17.94
C LYS A 257 -14.57 12.20 -18.68
N ALA A 258 -13.59 13.01 -18.32
CA ALA A 258 -12.30 13.01 -19.02
C ALA A 258 -11.54 11.68 -18.87
N PRO A 259 -11.37 11.10 -17.67
CA PRO A 259 -10.79 9.76 -17.50
C PRO A 259 -11.57 8.65 -18.22
N VAL A 260 -12.91 8.70 -18.17
CA VAL A 260 -13.77 7.71 -18.84
C VAL A 260 -13.64 7.81 -20.37
N PHE A 261 -13.58 9.02 -20.90
CA PHE A 261 -13.37 9.24 -22.33
C PHE A 261 -12.01 8.71 -22.77
N GLU A 262 -10.96 9.03 -22.04
CA GLU A 262 -9.61 8.51 -22.30
C GLU A 262 -9.59 6.98 -22.30
N GLU A 263 -10.19 6.35 -21.29
CA GLU A 263 -10.24 4.89 -21.20
C GLU A 263 -10.96 4.26 -22.39
N LYS A 264 -12.09 4.83 -22.81
CA LYS A 264 -12.82 4.35 -24.00
C LYS A 264 -12.02 4.48 -25.29
N ILE A 265 -11.25 5.56 -25.45
CA ILE A 265 -10.39 5.73 -26.62
C ILE A 265 -9.25 4.71 -26.59
N VAL A 266 -8.62 4.53 -25.44
CA VAL A 266 -7.57 3.52 -25.26
C VAL A 266 -8.11 2.12 -25.59
N ASP A 267 -9.27 1.74 -25.06
CA ASP A 267 -9.91 0.45 -25.36
C ASP A 267 -10.26 0.33 -26.86
N TYR A 268 -10.71 1.41 -27.50
CA TYR A 268 -10.96 1.44 -28.95
C TYR A 268 -9.68 1.19 -29.75
N VAL A 269 -8.58 1.87 -29.40
CA VAL A 269 -7.29 1.72 -30.10
C VAL A 269 -6.71 0.32 -29.88
N ILE A 270 -6.77 -0.19 -28.65
CA ILE A 270 -6.35 -1.57 -28.34
C ILE A 270 -7.15 -2.57 -29.18
N GLY A 271 -8.48 -2.39 -29.29
CA GLY A 271 -9.34 -3.26 -30.09
C GLY A 271 -9.06 -3.22 -31.61
N LYS A 272 -8.37 -2.17 -32.10
CA LYS A 272 -7.90 -2.06 -33.49
C LYS A 272 -6.45 -2.48 -33.68
N SER A 273 -5.72 -2.69 -32.60
CA SER A 273 -4.29 -3.04 -32.61
C SER A 273 -4.09 -4.56 -32.63
N ASN A 274 -2.96 -5.00 -33.19
CA ASN A 274 -2.52 -6.39 -33.07
C ASN A 274 -1.89 -6.60 -31.68
N VAL A 275 -2.69 -7.09 -30.75
CA VAL A 275 -2.22 -7.42 -29.38
C VAL A 275 -1.74 -8.87 -29.34
N SER A 276 -0.54 -9.10 -28.79
CA SER A 276 -0.01 -10.42 -28.54
C SER A 276 0.08 -10.68 -27.03
N GLU A 277 -0.26 -11.91 -26.62
CA GLU A 277 -0.11 -12.33 -25.25
C GLU A 277 1.30 -12.88 -24.99
N LYS A 278 1.87 -12.51 -23.85
CA LYS A 278 3.16 -13.04 -23.36
C LYS A 278 2.98 -13.50 -21.92
N ILE A 279 3.35 -14.75 -21.66
CA ILE A 279 3.44 -15.26 -20.28
C ILE A 279 4.67 -14.66 -19.62
N VAL A 280 4.46 -14.03 -18.48
CA VAL A 280 5.51 -13.34 -17.71
C VAL A 280 5.44 -13.75 -16.24
N SER A 281 6.52 -13.51 -15.47
CA SER A 281 6.48 -13.66 -14.02
C SER A 281 5.67 -12.52 -13.38
N ILE A 282 5.25 -12.72 -12.12
CA ILE A 282 4.57 -11.68 -11.34
C ILE A 282 5.45 -10.43 -11.24
N GLU A 283 6.74 -10.60 -10.98
CA GLU A 283 7.70 -9.51 -10.91
C GLU A 283 7.79 -8.74 -12.24
N GLU A 284 7.84 -9.45 -13.37
CA GLU A 284 7.83 -8.80 -14.70
C GLU A 284 6.50 -8.11 -15.00
N LEU A 285 5.38 -8.62 -14.52
CA LEU A 285 4.07 -7.99 -14.69
C LEU A 285 3.99 -6.64 -13.96
N TYR A 286 4.49 -6.58 -12.72
CA TYR A 286 4.45 -5.37 -11.89
C TYR A 286 5.69 -4.48 -12.03
N SER A 287 6.78 -4.94 -12.68
CA SER A 287 7.91 -4.06 -12.99
C SER A 287 7.50 -3.02 -14.04
N PHE A 288 7.71 -1.76 -13.72
CA PHE A 288 7.64 -0.69 -14.70
C PHE A 288 8.99 -0.58 -15.42
N ASP A 289 8.99 -0.41 -16.77
CA ASP A 289 10.18 -0.42 -17.61
C ASP A 289 11.21 0.72 -17.32
N GLU A 290 11.00 1.53 -16.31
CA GLU A 290 11.96 2.54 -15.84
C GLU A 290 13.29 1.92 -15.42
N ASP A 291 13.26 0.72 -14.81
CA ASP A 291 14.46 -0.01 -14.42
C ASP A 291 15.34 -0.45 -15.63
N LYS A 292 14.76 -0.63 -16.82
CA LYS A 292 15.52 -1.00 -18.02
C LYS A 292 16.29 0.17 -18.65
N LYS A 293 15.85 1.42 -18.47
CA LYS A 293 16.59 2.60 -18.94
C LYS A 293 17.78 2.91 -18.02
N ALA A 294 17.65 2.70 -16.72
CA ALA A 294 18.75 2.83 -15.76
C ALA A 294 19.84 1.77 -15.96
N GLY A 295 19.45 0.52 -16.23
CA GLY A 295 20.39 -0.59 -16.51
C GLY A 295 21.18 -0.42 -17.80
N LYS A 296 20.62 0.18 -18.86
CA LYS A 296 21.35 0.46 -20.11
C LYS A 296 22.35 1.62 -19.99
N LYS A 297 22.08 2.63 -19.15
CA LYS A 297 23.05 3.70 -18.89
C LYS A 297 24.25 3.25 -18.06
N THR A 298 24.05 2.28 -17.14
CA THR A 298 25.15 1.73 -16.33
C THR A 298 26.03 0.73 -17.07
N THR A 299 25.50 -0.03 -18.03
CA THR A 299 26.28 -0.94 -18.86
C THR A 299 27.09 -0.20 -19.94
N ALA A 300 26.56 0.90 -20.51
CA ALA A 300 27.30 1.74 -21.45
C ALA A 300 28.48 2.48 -20.78
N LYS A 301 28.36 2.89 -19.51
CA LYS A 301 29.44 3.51 -18.75
C LYS A 301 30.55 2.51 -18.31
N LYS A 302 30.21 1.22 -18.15
CA LYS A 302 31.19 0.18 -17.80
C LYS A 302 31.99 -0.34 -19.01
N SER A 303 31.40 -0.31 -20.22
CA SER A 303 32.13 -0.68 -21.42
C SER A 303 33.11 0.40 -21.91
N ALA A 304 32.82 1.69 -21.66
CA ALA A 304 33.72 2.79 -22.01
C ALA A 304 34.93 2.94 -21.08
N LYS A 305 34.90 2.29 -19.88
CA LYS A 305 36.05 2.30 -18.94
C LYS A 305 37.00 1.10 -19.07
N LYS A 306 36.72 0.16 -19.99
CA LYS A 306 37.54 -1.03 -20.23
C LYS A 306 38.35 -0.94 -21.54
N SER A 307 38.26 0.18 -22.27
CA SER A 307 38.98 0.42 -23.53
C SER A 307 39.79 1.74 -23.50
N ALA A 308 40.29 2.14 -22.33
CA ALA A 308 41.28 3.19 -22.16
C ALA A 308 42.44 2.70 -21.28
#